data_a6928275894289b3e01edf6052203d1c
#
_entry.id   a6928275894289b3e01edf6052203d1c
#
_cell.length_a   1.000
_cell.length_b   1.000
_cell.length_c   1.000
_cell.angle_alpha   90.00
_cell.angle_beta   90.00
_cell.angle_gamma   90.00
#
_symmetry.space_group_name_H-M   'P 1'
#
loop_
_entity.id
_entity.type
_entity.pdbx_description
1 polymer ?
#
loop_
_entity_poly.entity_id
_entity_poly.type
_entity_poly.pdbx_seq_one_letter_code
_entity_poly.pdbx_strand_id
1 'polypeptide(L)'
;IIENRNDGAVKGYLRLHNKDGVLKEWNTEFKSGISAFEVPYKSDEKGFIKFNASLDIEDAGLDLDKENNSKFAFVNVSDKTRLLYINGTKNEKMYLPDALEDKTIDVEVKKPEQIPKSLQEYLKYDSIIFSNVSKDSISDEQMTLLEKYVKDYGGGFVMTCGVNITAEGGYSGTKIEEILPVKIIGGEPPKKEKKTRLSLVLIIDKSGSMLGKKMLFAKKASIELIKQLKANDNFGIIAFDTAPHTIVELKSKEDVKKEIIRKLSMLNADGGTDIFPAMDAAYRQIRQKNSKVNHVILLSDGNTKSIYYHYNKMISKFQQAHITVSTIALGTWLVNTKLLEDIAKKTKGQFYQISDIIRLPRLIIKDSEFFVSQSDFHEEHFYPSINQKSQILNGIYDKQFPPLKGHTITEAKENVEVPLITNIMGKTDPILADWRYGLGKVVVYASDANARWSSKWINWAMFNKFWSQVVRWSMRDI
;
A
#
# COMPACT_ATOMS: atom_id res chain seq x y z
N ILE A 1 -33.62 1.39 -18.29
CA ILE A 1 -33.98 2.70 -17.68
C ILE A 1 -35.03 3.34 -18.56
N ILE A 2 -36.12 3.83 -17.95
CA ILE A 2 -37.20 4.59 -18.61
C ILE A 2 -37.26 5.94 -17.93
N GLU A 3 -37.40 6.99 -18.75
CA GLU A 3 -37.59 8.36 -18.29
C GLU A 3 -39.03 8.79 -18.68
N ASN A 4 -39.87 9.04 -17.68
CA ASN A 4 -41.18 9.67 -17.88
C ASN A 4 -41.07 11.17 -17.65
N ARG A 5 -41.27 11.95 -18.69
CA ARG A 5 -41.19 13.43 -18.69
C ARG A 5 -42.53 14.12 -18.44
N ASN A 6 -43.62 13.35 -18.29
CA ASN A 6 -44.90 13.89 -17.90
C ASN A 6 -44.91 14.25 -16.40
N ASP A 7 -45.71 15.23 -16.02
CA ASP A 7 -45.88 15.66 -14.63
C ASP A 7 -46.54 14.59 -13.73
N GLY A 8 -47.21 13.61 -14.35
CA GLY A 8 -47.92 12.52 -13.67
C GLY A 8 -47.37 11.12 -13.99
N ALA A 9 -47.85 10.15 -13.27
CA ALA A 9 -47.54 8.77 -13.55
C ALA A 9 -48.31 8.25 -14.78
N VAL A 10 -47.67 7.40 -15.58
CA VAL A 10 -48.21 6.88 -16.85
C VAL A 10 -48.23 5.36 -16.78
N LYS A 11 -49.38 4.72 -17.10
CA LYS A 11 -49.53 3.29 -17.15
C LYS A 11 -49.09 2.73 -18.50
N GLY A 12 -48.45 1.56 -18.45
CA GLY A 12 -48.01 0.87 -19.65
C GLY A 12 -47.31 -0.46 -19.39
N TYR A 13 -46.86 -1.04 -20.48
CA TYR A 13 -46.19 -2.33 -20.53
C TYR A 13 -44.76 -2.15 -21.00
N LEU A 14 -43.81 -2.54 -20.16
CA LEU A 14 -42.41 -2.69 -20.56
C LEU A 14 -42.14 -4.15 -20.83
N ARG A 15 -41.63 -4.48 -22.02
CA ARG A 15 -41.24 -5.85 -22.37
C ARG A 15 -39.76 -5.89 -22.70
N LEU A 16 -39.09 -6.89 -22.17
CA LEU A 16 -37.70 -7.21 -22.57
C LEU A 16 -37.73 -8.53 -23.36
N HIS A 17 -37.20 -8.51 -24.57
CA HIS A 17 -37.14 -9.62 -25.50
C HIS A 17 -35.70 -10.02 -25.81
N ASN A 18 -35.51 -11.28 -26.14
CA ASN A 18 -34.36 -11.77 -26.90
C ASN A 18 -34.85 -12.51 -28.17
N LYS A 19 -33.95 -13.23 -28.86
CA LYS A 19 -34.29 -14.03 -30.04
C LYS A 19 -35.32 -15.14 -29.76
N ASP A 20 -35.42 -15.60 -28.51
CA ASP A 20 -36.26 -16.71 -28.09
C ASP A 20 -37.68 -16.26 -27.63
N GLY A 21 -37.89 -14.93 -27.52
CA GLY A 21 -39.17 -14.34 -27.14
C GLY A 21 -39.07 -13.35 -25.97
N VAL A 22 -40.23 -13.19 -25.29
CA VAL A 22 -40.35 -12.29 -24.13
C VAL A 22 -39.67 -12.90 -22.91
N LEU A 23 -38.64 -12.25 -22.41
CA LEU A 23 -37.93 -12.64 -21.19
C LEU A 23 -38.67 -12.19 -19.94
N LYS A 24 -39.19 -10.96 -19.99
CA LYS A 24 -39.93 -10.35 -18.88
C LYS A 24 -40.84 -9.27 -19.38
N GLU A 25 -42.04 -9.23 -18.80
CA GLU A 25 -43.01 -8.16 -18.98
C GLU A 25 -43.32 -7.53 -17.63
N TRP A 26 -43.41 -6.20 -17.60
CA TRP A 26 -43.91 -5.42 -16.47
C TRP A 26 -45.12 -4.63 -16.93
N ASN A 27 -46.26 -4.89 -16.30
CA ASN A 27 -47.42 -4.03 -16.37
C ASN A 27 -47.38 -3.13 -15.13
N THR A 28 -47.05 -1.87 -15.31
CA THR A 28 -46.78 -0.99 -14.18
C THR A 28 -47.09 0.46 -14.49
N GLU A 29 -47.11 1.26 -13.46
CA GLU A 29 -47.24 2.69 -13.51
C GLU A 29 -45.84 3.35 -13.40
N PHE A 30 -45.40 4.02 -14.47
CA PHE A 30 -44.15 4.74 -14.54
C PHE A 30 -44.31 6.12 -13.92
N LYS A 31 -43.75 6.35 -12.76
CA LYS A 31 -43.76 7.65 -12.08
C LYS A 31 -42.98 8.68 -12.89
N SER A 32 -43.30 9.97 -12.72
CA SER A 32 -42.49 11.04 -13.28
C SER A 32 -41.01 10.91 -12.89
N GLY A 33 -40.11 11.11 -13.84
CA GLY A 33 -38.64 10.92 -13.68
C GLY A 33 -38.16 9.58 -14.17
N ILE A 34 -37.05 9.07 -13.56
CA ILE A 34 -36.32 7.91 -14.02
C ILE A 34 -36.74 6.64 -13.23
N SER A 35 -37.11 5.59 -13.97
CA SER A 35 -37.37 4.25 -13.45
C SER A 35 -36.36 3.25 -14.00
N ALA A 36 -35.76 2.41 -13.13
CA ALA A 36 -34.82 1.37 -13.51
C ALA A 36 -35.46 -0.01 -13.33
N PHE A 37 -35.26 -0.89 -14.32
CA PHE A 37 -35.73 -2.28 -14.32
C PHE A 37 -34.53 -3.19 -14.55
N GLU A 38 -34.41 -4.25 -13.74
CA GLU A 38 -33.33 -5.22 -13.81
C GLU A 38 -33.88 -6.62 -14.02
N VAL A 39 -33.26 -7.37 -14.94
CA VAL A 39 -33.58 -8.78 -15.21
C VAL A 39 -32.27 -9.57 -15.19
N PRO A 40 -32.09 -10.48 -14.21
CA PRO A 40 -30.98 -11.41 -14.27
C PRO A 40 -31.20 -12.37 -15.44
N TYR A 41 -30.25 -12.43 -16.37
CA TYR A 41 -30.30 -13.33 -17.53
C TYR A 41 -29.05 -14.22 -17.54
N LYS A 42 -29.24 -15.52 -17.74
CA LYS A 42 -28.17 -16.48 -17.91
C LYS A 42 -28.29 -17.10 -19.29
N SER A 43 -27.21 -17.11 -20.06
CA SER A 43 -27.14 -17.79 -21.35
C SER A 43 -26.07 -18.88 -21.33
N ASP A 44 -26.37 -20.02 -21.90
CA ASP A 44 -25.41 -21.08 -22.20
C ASP A 44 -24.89 -20.97 -23.67
N GLU A 45 -25.46 -20.07 -24.47
CA GLU A 45 -25.05 -19.83 -25.86
C GLU A 45 -23.97 -18.73 -25.88
N LYS A 46 -22.92 -18.97 -26.66
CA LYS A 46 -21.83 -18.04 -26.93
C LYS A 46 -22.15 -17.13 -28.11
N GLY A 47 -21.57 -15.94 -28.10
CA GLY A 47 -21.71 -14.96 -29.18
C GLY A 47 -22.60 -13.77 -28.80
N PHE A 48 -22.98 -12.99 -29.81
CA PHE A 48 -23.79 -11.80 -29.58
C PHE A 48 -25.25 -12.13 -29.37
N ILE A 49 -25.77 -11.80 -28.21
CA ILE A 49 -27.20 -11.88 -27.91
C ILE A 49 -27.77 -10.49 -28.01
N LYS A 50 -28.80 -10.34 -28.86
CA LYS A 50 -29.55 -9.10 -28.99
C LYS A 50 -30.72 -9.11 -28.00
N PHE A 51 -30.78 -8.07 -27.20
CA PHE A 51 -31.94 -7.76 -26.37
C PHE A 51 -32.68 -6.56 -26.96
N ASN A 52 -34.00 -6.60 -26.92
CA ASN A 52 -34.85 -5.48 -27.30
C ASN A 52 -35.82 -5.17 -26.14
N ALA A 53 -35.81 -3.91 -25.70
CA ALA A 53 -36.79 -3.40 -24.76
C ALA A 53 -37.85 -2.60 -25.52
N SER A 54 -39.11 -2.94 -25.35
CA SER A 54 -40.23 -2.19 -25.93
C SER A 54 -41.17 -1.67 -24.86
N LEU A 55 -41.64 -0.45 -25.03
CA LEU A 55 -42.56 0.23 -24.12
C LEU A 55 -43.86 0.53 -24.85
N ASP A 56 -44.97 0.06 -24.29
CA ASP A 56 -46.32 0.39 -24.79
C ASP A 56 -47.06 1.16 -23.69
N ILE A 57 -47.51 2.39 -23.99
CA ILE A 57 -48.24 3.22 -23.06
C ILE A 57 -49.76 3.08 -23.34
N GLU A 58 -50.57 2.86 -22.28
CA GLU A 58 -52.02 2.66 -22.40
C GLU A 58 -52.73 3.89 -22.97
N ASP A 59 -52.35 5.09 -22.56
CA ASP A 59 -52.87 6.35 -23.10
C ASP A 59 -51.92 6.92 -24.13
N ALA A 60 -52.21 6.68 -25.41
CA ALA A 60 -51.41 7.11 -26.53
C ALA A 60 -51.24 8.64 -26.62
N GLY A 61 -52.03 9.43 -25.91
CA GLY A 61 -51.94 10.88 -25.86
C GLY A 61 -50.82 11.37 -24.94
N LEU A 62 -50.36 10.54 -24.03
CA LEU A 62 -49.27 10.83 -23.11
C LEU A 62 -47.89 10.44 -23.66
N ASP A 63 -47.84 9.81 -24.81
CA ASP A 63 -46.63 9.37 -25.49
C ASP A 63 -46.48 10.10 -26.82
N LEU A 64 -45.72 11.18 -26.79
CA LEU A 64 -45.53 12.08 -27.93
C LEU A 64 -44.46 11.61 -28.93
N ASP A 65 -43.61 10.65 -28.55
CA ASP A 65 -42.49 10.19 -29.38
C ASP A 65 -42.40 8.65 -29.32
N LYS A 66 -43.17 8.00 -30.14
CA LYS A 66 -43.21 6.51 -30.23
C LYS A 66 -41.93 5.91 -30.79
N GLU A 67 -41.07 6.68 -31.44
CA GLU A 67 -39.83 6.16 -32.03
C GLU A 67 -38.81 5.80 -30.94
N ASN A 68 -38.89 6.42 -29.77
CA ASN A 68 -38.03 6.15 -28.64
C ASN A 68 -38.47 4.96 -27.76
N ASN A 69 -39.64 4.40 -28.02
CA ASN A 69 -40.23 3.30 -27.24
C ASN A 69 -39.58 1.93 -27.47
N SER A 70 -38.65 1.83 -28.36
CA SER A 70 -37.89 0.60 -28.60
C SER A 70 -36.39 0.88 -28.59
N LYS A 71 -35.68 0.12 -27.76
CA LYS A 71 -34.20 0.17 -27.68
C LYS A 71 -33.67 -1.25 -27.70
N PHE A 72 -32.57 -1.45 -28.40
CA PHE A 72 -31.88 -2.72 -28.40
C PHE A 72 -30.46 -2.56 -27.89
N ALA A 73 -29.96 -3.63 -27.28
CA ALA A 73 -28.58 -3.78 -26.85
C ALA A 73 -28.05 -5.13 -27.31
N PHE A 74 -26.76 -5.20 -27.55
CA PHE A 74 -26.06 -6.44 -27.81
C PHE A 74 -25.18 -6.77 -26.63
N VAL A 75 -25.25 -8.02 -26.17
CA VAL A 75 -24.36 -8.55 -25.14
C VAL A 75 -23.56 -9.69 -25.78
N ASN A 76 -22.25 -9.59 -25.73
CA ASN A 76 -21.38 -10.68 -26.20
C ASN A 76 -21.19 -11.67 -25.05
N VAL A 77 -21.68 -12.89 -25.23
CA VAL A 77 -21.45 -14.00 -24.31
C VAL A 77 -20.21 -14.73 -24.76
N SER A 78 -19.09 -14.47 -24.10
CA SER A 78 -17.82 -15.14 -24.33
C SER A 78 -17.64 -16.34 -23.39
N ASP A 79 -16.61 -17.12 -23.65
CA ASP A 79 -16.06 -18.09 -22.70
C ASP A 79 -15.66 -17.37 -21.39
N LYS A 80 -15.21 -18.16 -20.41
CA LYS A 80 -14.73 -17.62 -19.14
C LYS A 80 -13.90 -16.37 -19.33
N THR A 81 -14.18 -15.36 -18.54
CA THR A 81 -13.34 -14.17 -18.44
C THR A 81 -11.91 -14.55 -18.03
N ARG A 82 -10.93 -14.09 -18.76
CA ARG A 82 -9.52 -14.39 -18.49
C ARG A 82 -8.87 -13.28 -17.67
N LEU A 83 -8.43 -13.64 -16.48
CA LEU A 83 -7.80 -12.74 -15.53
C LEU A 83 -6.32 -13.10 -15.38
N LEU A 84 -5.43 -12.13 -15.54
CA LEU A 84 -4.02 -12.29 -15.21
C LEU A 84 -3.75 -11.74 -13.80
N TYR A 85 -3.25 -12.59 -12.92
CA TYR A 85 -2.84 -12.20 -11.57
C TYR A 85 -1.32 -12.25 -11.45
N ILE A 86 -0.68 -11.10 -11.27
CA ILE A 86 0.76 -10.99 -11.04
C ILE A 86 1.02 -10.86 -9.53
N ASN A 87 1.68 -11.88 -8.98
CA ASN A 87 2.02 -11.91 -7.56
C ASN A 87 3.42 -11.34 -7.28
N GLY A 88 3.48 -10.16 -6.64
CA GLY A 88 4.73 -9.53 -6.22
C GLY A 88 5.24 -9.99 -4.85
N THR A 89 4.52 -10.84 -4.13
CA THR A 89 4.92 -11.37 -2.81
C THR A 89 5.67 -12.69 -2.95
N LYS A 90 6.80 -12.81 -2.28
CA LYS A 90 7.58 -14.07 -2.25
C LYS A 90 7.14 -14.91 -1.05
N ASN A 91 6.89 -16.21 -1.27
CA ASN A 91 6.64 -17.20 -0.20
C ASN A 91 5.42 -16.93 0.71
N GLU A 92 4.45 -16.14 0.26
CA GLU A 92 3.19 -15.96 0.97
C GLU A 92 2.05 -16.72 0.28
N LYS A 93 1.09 -17.19 1.08
CA LYS A 93 -0.14 -17.79 0.55
C LYS A 93 -0.95 -16.72 -0.17
N MET A 94 -1.37 -17.02 -1.39
CA MET A 94 -2.28 -16.20 -2.18
C MET A 94 -3.71 -16.57 -1.83
N TYR A 95 -4.56 -15.58 -1.58
CA TYR A 95 -5.96 -15.80 -1.24
C TYR A 95 -6.89 -15.28 -2.34
N LEU A 96 -6.43 -14.28 -3.07
CA LEU A 96 -7.25 -13.61 -4.06
C LEU A 96 -7.52 -14.49 -5.31
N PRO A 97 -6.55 -15.22 -5.88
CA PRO A 97 -6.84 -16.16 -6.96
C PRO A 97 -7.92 -17.18 -6.60
N ASP A 98 -7.80 -17.83 -5.43
CA ASP A 98 -8.76 -18.82 -4.95
C ASP A 98 -10.18 -18.21 -4.76
N ALA A 99 -10.24 -16.94 -4.36
CA ALA A 99 -11.50 -16.22 -4.15
C ALA A 99 -12.20 -15.80 -5.45
N LEU A 100 -11.44 -15.66 -6.55
CA LEU A 100 -11.92 -15.21 -7.86
C LEU A 100 -12.21 -16.36 -8.81
N GLU A 101 -11.56 -17.51 -8.63
CA GLU A 101 -11.74 -18.66 -9.51
C GLU A 101 -13.15 -19.23 -9.35
N ASP A 102 -13.96 -19.10 -10.39
CA ASP A 102 -15.31 -19.66 -10.46
C ASP A 102 -15.58 -20.22 -11.86
N LYS A 103 -16.84 -20.61 -12.11
CA LYS A 103 -17.25 -21.12 -13.43
C LYS A 103 -17.17 -20.08 -14.56
N THR A 104 -17.07 -18.79 -14.21
CA THR A 104 -17.11 -17.67 -15.15
C THR A 104 -15.78 -16.94 -15.30
N ILE A 105 -14.85 -17.09 -14.36
CA ILE A 105 -13.54 -16.45 -14.35
C ILE A 105 -12.45 -17.52 -14.36
N ASP A 106 -11.49 -17.38 -15.28
CA ASP A 106 -10.29 -18.20 -15.39
C ASP A 106 -9.09 -17.35 -14.96
N VAL A 107 -8.44 -17.73 -13.86
CA VAL A 107 -7.36 -16.94 -13.23
C VAL A 107 -6.00 -17.55 -13.56
N GLU A 108 -5.22 -16.86 -14.37
CA GLU A 108 -3.84 -17.24 -14.65
C GLU A 108 -2.88 -16.51 -13.69
N VAL A 109 -2.20 -17.25 -12.81
CA VAL A 109 -1.26 -16.71 -11.84
C VAL A 109 0.16 -16.71 -12.41
N LYS A 110 0.83 -15.55 -12.37
CA LYS A 110 2.21 -15.39 -12.83
C LYS A 110 3.07 -14.64 -11.81
N LYS A 111 4.38 -14.82 -11.92
CA LYS A 111 5.38 -14.04 -11.18
C LYS A 111 5.68 -12.72 -11.92
N PRO A 112 6.28 -11.71 -11.25
CA PRO A 112 6.62 -10.44 -11.89
C PRO A 112 7.53 -10.59 -13.12
N GLU A 113 8.44 -11.57 -13.14
CA GLU A 113 9.33 -11.82 -14.27
C GLU A 113 8.57 -12.28 -15.53
N GLN A 114 7.31 -12.68 -15.37
CA GLN A 114 6.42 -13.19 -16.44
C GLN A 114 5.36 -12.15 -16.86
N ILE A 115 5.49 -10.89 -16.45
CA ILE A 115 4.66 -9.78 -16.94
C ILE A 115 4.73 -9.76 -18.47
N PRO A 116 3.60 -9.63 -19.19
CA PRO A 116 3.56 -9.60 -20.65
C PRO A 116 4.56 -8.62 -21.26
N LYS A 117 5.19 -9.03 -22.36
CA LYS A 117 6.21 -8.25 -23.08
C LYS A 117 5.71 -7.70 -24.41
N SER A 118 4.51 -8.08 -24.83
CA SER A 118 3.88 -7.60 -26.05
C SER A 118 2.41 -7.27 -25.82
N LEU A 119 1.86 -6.36 -26.61
CA LEU A 119 0.45 -5.99 -26.54
C LEU A 119 -0.46 -7.20 -26.80
N GLN A 120 -0.07 -8.10 -27.71
CA GLN A 120 -0.84 -9.31 -28.00
C GLN A 120 -0.97 -10.23 -26.78
N GLU A 121 0.04 -10.28 -25.90
CA GLU A 121 -0.03 -11.02 -24.66
C GLU A 121 -0.98 -10.35 -23.65
N TYR A 122 -0.96 -9.01 -23.55
CA TYR A 122 -1.90 -8.25 -22.72
C TYR A 122 -3.35 -8.46 -23.16
N LEU A 123 -3.60 -8.45 -24.48
CA LEU A 123 -4.94 -8.57 -25.07
C LEU A 123 -5.60 -9.94 -24.87
N LYS A 124 -4.87 -10.95 -24.37
CA LYS A 124 -5.42 -12.25 -23.99
C LYS A 124 -6.28 -12.19 -22.73
N TYR A 125 -6.19 -11.12 -21.95
CA TYR A 125 -6.85 -10.95 -20.67
C TYR A 125 -7.88 -9.82 -20.72
N ASP A 126 -8.97 -9.99 -19.98
CA ASP A 126 -10.01 -8.97 -19.83
C ASP A 126 -9.69 -8.01 -18.71
N SER A 127 -8.96 -8.48 -17.68
CA SER A 127 -8.40 -7.64 -16.63
C SER A 127 -7.08 -8.20 -16.11
N ILE A 128 -6.24 -7.33 -15.57
CA ILE A 128 -4.93 -7.68 -15.00
C ILE A 128 -4.85 -7.14 -13.59
N ILE A 129 -4.44 -8.01 -12.66
CA ILE A 129 -4.22 -7.64 -11.27
C ILE A 129 -2.72 -7.63 -10.98
N PHE A 130 -2.21 -6.52 -10.50
CA PHE A 130 -0.91 -6.44 -9.84
C PHE A 130 -1.10 -6.46 -8.33
N SER A 131 -0.65 -7.54 -7.68
CA SER A 131 -0.71 -7.69 -6.25
C SER A 131 0.66 -7.47 -5.63
N ASN A 132 0.85 -6.30 -4.99
CA ASN A 132 2.10 -5.91 -4.32
C ASN A 132 3.36 -6.06 -5.22
N VAL A 133 3.22 -5.73 -6.51
CA VAL A 133 4.31 -5.81 -7.51
C VAL A 133 5.21 -4.59 -7.35
N SER A 134 6.52 -4.80 -7.18
CA SER A 134 7.50 -3.72 -7.12
C SER A 134 7.73 -3.10 -8.50
N LYS A 135 7.99 -1.78 -8.54
CA LYS A 135 8.35 -1.05 -9.78
C LYS A 135 9.55 -1.67 -10.51
N ASP A 136 10.54 -2.15 -9.75
CA ASP A 136 11.75 -2.74 -10.34
C ASP A 136 11.51 -4.06 -11.07
N SER A 137 10.33 -4.64 -10.91
CA SER A 137 9.93 -5.88 -11.57
C SER A 137 9.28 -5.68 -12.93
N ILE A 138 9.08 -4.44 -13.37
CA ILE A 138 8.46 -4.09 -14.65
C ILE A 138 9.25 -3.01 -15.36
N SER A 139 9.55 -3.20 -16.65
CA SER A 139 10.27 -2.23 -17.47
C SER A 139 9.37 -1.07 -17.91
N ASP A 140 9.98 0.05 -18.32
CA ASP A 140 9.26 1.22 -18.82
C ASP A 140 8.48 0.88 -20.11
N GLU A 141 9.00 -0.02 -20.96
CA GLU A 141 8.30 -0.51 -22.15
C GLU A 141 7.05 -1.32 -21.77
N GLN A 142 7.16 -2.20 -20.77
CA GLN A 142 6.00 -2.98 -20.27
C GLN A 142 4.94 -2.08 -19.63
N MET A 143 5.35 -1.02 -18.91
CA MET A 143 4.43 -0.03 -18.34
C MET A 143 3.70 0.74 -19.45
N THR A 144 4.39 1.10 -20.55
CA THR A 144 3.81 1.73 -21.73
C THR A 144 2.81 0.81 -22.45
N LEU A 145 3.12 -0.48 -22.54
CA LEU A 145 2.21 -1.47 -23.13
C LEU A 145 0.96 -1.67 -22.25
N LEU A 146 1.11 -1.67 -20.92
CA LEU A 146 0.00 -1.74 -19.99
C LEU A 146 -0.90 -0.48 -20.09
N GLU A 147 -0.30 0.72 -20.17
CA GLU A 147 -1.06 1.95 -20.42
C GLU A 147 -1.89 1.84 -21.70
N LYS A 148 -1.26 1.42 -22.80
CA LYS A 148 -1.94 1.25 -24.09
C LYS A 148 -3.07 0.22 -24.01
N TYR A 149 -2.84 -0.93 -23.34
CA TYR A 149 -3.84 -1.97 -23.12
C TYR A 149 -5.06 -1.42 -22.41
N VAL A 150 -4.87 -0.61 -21.37
CA VAL A 150 -5.98 0.01 -20.62
C VAL A 150 -6.63 1.11 -21.46
N LYS A 151 -5.85 2.11 -21.89
CA LYS A 151 -6.34 3.33 -22.49
C LYS A 151 -7.01 3.13 -23.86
N ASP A 152 -6.33 2.40 -24.75
CA ASP A 152 -6.71 2.30 -26.16
C ASP A 152 -7.54 1.05 -26.45
N TYR A 153 -7.38 -0.02 -25.66
CA TYR A 153 -8.04 -1.32 -25.89
C TYR A 153 -9.07 -1.68 -24.84
N GLY A 154 -9.31 -0.81 -23.87
CA GLY A 154 -10.36 -0.98 -22.87
C GLY A 154 -10.10 -2.09 -21.86
N GLY A 155 -8.86 -2.57 -21.72
CA GLY A 155 -8.51 -3.59 -20.75
C GLY A 155 -8.65 -3.10 -19.31
N GLY A 156 -8.99 -4.01 -18.38
CA GLY A 156 -9.08 -3.72 -16.96
C GLY A 156 -7.73 -3.75 -16.26
N PHE A 157 -7.53 -2.89 -15.28
CA PHE A 157 -6.35 -2.95 -14.43
C PHE A 157 -6.72 -2.78 -12.95
N VAL A 158 -6.28 -3.69 -12.12
CA VAL A 158 -6.46 -3.63 -10.66
C VAL A 158 -5.10 -3.67 -9.99
N MET A 159 -4.86 -2.75 -9.08
CA MET A 159 -3.64 -2.75 -8.28
C MET A 159 -3.98 -2.91 -6.80
N THR A 160 -3.51 -3.97 -6.17
CA THR A 160 -3.48 -4.05 -4.71
C THR A 160 -2.12 -3.65 -4.22
N CYS A 161 -2.10 -2.76 -3.25
CA CYS A 161 -0.87 -2.24 -2.69
C CYS A 161 -0.24 -3.23 -1.70
N GLY A 162 0.80 -2.76 -1.03
CA GLY A 162 1.58 -3.51 -0.05
C GLY A 162 2.97 -2.89 0.07
N VAL A 163 3.83 -3.48 0.85
CA VAL A 163 5.15 -2.90 1.18
C VAL A 163 6.10 -2.76 0.00
N ASN A 164 5.90 -3.52 -1.10
CA ASN A 164 6.80 -3.46 -2.25
C ASN A 164 6.46 -2.30 -3.22
N ILE A 165 5.27 -1.71 -3.10
CA ILE A 165 4.79 -0.68 -4.03
C ILE A 165 5.62 0.61 -3.94
N THR A 166 6.13 0.92 -2.76
CA THR A 166 6.90 2.13 -2.46
C THR A 166 8.40 1.89 -2.42
N ALA A 167 8.84 0.61 -2.56
CA ALA A 167 10.26 0.28 -2.57
C ALA A 167 11.00 1.03 -3.69
N GLU A 168 12.18 1.55 -3.39
CA GLU A 168 13.11 2.20 -4.32
C GLU A 168 12.55 3.35 -5.19
N GLY A 169 11.62 4.14 -4.64
CA GLY A 169 11.00 5.27 -5.31
C GLY A 169 9.62 4.97 -5.88
N GLY A 170 9.19 3.72 -5.81
CA GLY A 170 7.83 3.31 -6.15
C GLY A 170 7.45 3.62 -7.60
N TYR A 171 6.16 3.81 -7.84
CA TYR A 171 5.61 4.11 -9.17
C TYR A 171 5.49 5.61 -9.47
N SER A 172 5.99 6.50 -8.61
CA SER A 172 5.90 7.95 -8.83
C SER A 172 6.56 8.37 -10.13
N GLY A 173 5.85 9.16 -10.95
CA GLY A 173 6.31 9.64 -12.26
C GLY A 173 6.37 8.56 -13.36
N THR A 174 5.81 7.38 -13.15
CA THR A 174 5.77 6.31 -14.13
C THR A 174 4.45 6.28 -14.91
N LYS A 175 4.42 5.55 -16.02
CA LYS A 175 3.20 5.29 -16.80
C LYS A 175 2.11 4.57 -15.99
N ILE A 176 2.49 3.73 -15.02
CA ILE A 176 1.52 3.09 -14.12
C ILE A 176 0.87 4.14 -13.22
N GLU A 177 1.63 5.08 -12.63
CA GLU A 177 1.01 6.14 -11.84
C GLU A 177 0.05 6.99 -12.68
N GLU A 178 0.36 7.24 -13.96
CA GLU A 178 -0.55 7.98 -14.84
C GLU A 178 -1.92 7.30 -14.97
N ILE A 179 -1.96 5.98 -15.08
CA ILE A 179 -3.23 5.22 -15.21
C ILE A 179 -3.95 4.97 -13.89
N LEU A 180 -3.27 5.06 -12.73
CA LEU A 180 -3.90 4.84 -11.43
C LEU A 180 -4.84 5.99 -11.05
N PRO A 181 -5.97 5.72 -10.35
CA PRO A 181 -6.87 6.75 -9.82
C PRO A 181 -6.26 7.56 -8.66
N VAL A 182 -5.12 7.13 -8.14
CA VAL A 182 -4.43 7.76 -7.02
C VAL A 182 -2.97 8.06 -7.36
N LYS A 183 -2.39 9.05 -6.69
CA LYS A 183 -0.94 9.21 -6.57
C LYS A 183 -0.46 8.40 -5.38
N ILE A 184 0.62 7.65 -5.55
CA ILE A 184 1.24 6.89 -4.46
C ILE A 184 2.22 7.83 -3.74
N ILE A 185 1.87 8.20 -2.50
CA ILE A 185 2.70 9.08 -1.69
C ILE A 185 3.78 8.24 -1.02
N GLY A 186 5.03 8.41 -1.43
CA GLY A 186 6.13 7.63 -0.85
C GLY A 186 7.26 7.37 -1.82
N GLY A 187 6.99 7.39 -3.10
CA GLY A 187 7.95 7.19 -4.17
C GLY A 187 8.31 8.45 -4.96
N GLU A 188 8.08 9.67 -4.46
CA GLU A 188 8.36 10.86 -5.26
C GLU A 188 9.81 10.87 -5.78
N PRO A 189 9.99 10.97 -7.13
CA PRO A 189 11.29 11.33 -7.65
C PRO A 189 11.67 12.70 -7.07
N PRO A 190 12.92 12.95 -6.74
CA PRO A 190 13.33 14.19 -6.08
C PRO A 190 13.01 15.38 -6.97
N LYS A 191 11.99 16.16 -6.65
CA LYS A 191 11.91 17.57 -7.06
C LYS A 191 13.22 18.20 -6.61
N LYS A 192 13.92 18.89 -7.46
CA LYS A 192 15.26 19.50 -7.42
C LYS A 192 15.93 19.84 -6.06
N GLU A 193 15.28 19.67 -4.94
CA GLU A 193 15.88 19.59 -3.61
C GLU A 193 15.86 18.12 -3.17
N LYS A 194 17.02 17.49 -3.22
CA LYS A 194 17.24 16.12 -2.75
C LYS A 194 16.98 16.04 -1.24
N LYS A 195 15.71 15.88 -0.81
CA LYS A 195 15.44 15.54 0.59
C LYS A 195 16.11 14.20 0.86
N THR A 196 16.97 14.19 1.83
CA THR A 196 17.62 12.98 2.32
C THR A 196 16.54 12.01 2.81
N ARG A 197 16.57 10.75 2.34
CA ARG A 197 15.58 9.74 2.70
C ARG A 197 15.69 9.38 4.18
N LEU A 198 16.92 9.15 4.66
CA LEU A 198 17.21 8.69 6.01
C LEU A 198 18.32 9.52 6.64
N SER A 199 18.11 9.95 7.89
CA SER A 199 19.19 10.37 8.79
C SER A 199 19.26 9.38 9.95
N LEU A 200 20.35 8.66 10.05
CA LEU A 200 20.57 7.59 11.01
C LEU A 200 21.76 7.88 11.91
N VAL A 201 21.54 7.90 13.22
CA VAL A 201 22.62 7.98 14.22
C VAL A 201 22.69 6.65 14.96
N LEU A 202 23.84 6.01 14.89
CA LEU A 202 24.15 4.82 15.67
C LEU A 202 24.89 5.22 16.97
N ILE A 203 24.29 4.91 18.11
CA ILE A 203 24.89 5.13 19.43
C ILE A 203 25.45 3.81 19.93
N ILE A 204 26.75 3.77 20.22
CA ILE A 204 27.48 2.56 20.63
C ILE A 204 28.01 2.73 22.03
N ASP A 205 27.59 1.88 22.94
CA ASP A 205 28.20 1.73 24.24
C ASP A 205 29.66 1.27 24.07
N LYS A 206 30.60 2.01 24.67
CA LYS A 206 32.01 1.65 24.71
C LYS A 206 32.54 1.39 26.11
N SER A 207 31.63 1.23 27.09
CA SER A 207 32.01 0.88 28.46
C SER A 207 32.87 -0.38 28.53
N GLY A 208 33.55 -0.58 29.66
CA GLY A 208 34.45 -1.71 29.85
C GLY A 208 33.81 -3.09 29.62
N SER A 209 32.50 -3.24 29.86
CA SER A 209 31.74 -4.48 29.62
C SER A 209 31.56 -4.82 28.11
N MET A 210 31.80 -3.87 27.23
CA MET A 210 31.80 -4.09 25.79
C MET A 210 33.09 -4.70 25.24
N LEU A 211 34.10 -4.93 26.07
CA LEU A 211 35.40 -5.46 25.64
C LEU A 211 35.26 -6.80 24.89
N GLY A 212 36.08 -7.00 23.87
CA GLY A 212 36.17 -8.26 23.11
C GLY A 212 35.12 -8.39 22.00
N LYS A 213 34.37 -9.50 21.99
CA LYS A 213 33.42 -9.81 20.89
C LYS A 213 32.33 -8.76 20.70
N LYS A 214 31.79 -8.16 21.76
CA LYS A 214 30.72 -7.15 21.67
C LYS A 214 31.18 -5.93 20.87
N MET A 215 32.32 -5.35 21.22
CA MET A 215 32.90 -4.22 20.49
C MET A 215 33.26 -4.60 19.06
N LEU A 216 33.82 -5.78 18.84
CA LEU A 216 34.13 -6.26 17.47
C LEU A 216 32.90 -6.32 16.58
N PHE A 217 31.80 -6.90 17.08
CA PHE A 217 30.56 -7.03 16.30
C PHE A 217 29.82 -5.70 16.16
N ALA A 218 29.89 -4.78 17.14
CA ALA A 218 29.37 -3.42 16.99
C ALA A 218 30.09 -2.66 15.87
N LYS A 219 31.42 -2.76 15.78
CA LYS A 219 32.20 -2.21 14.67
C LYS A 219 31.82 -2.83 13.32
N LYS A 220 31.72 -4.18 13.25
CA LYS A 220 31.29 -4.88 12.03
C LYS A 220 29.90 -4.45 11.60
N ALA A 221 28.95 -4.36 12.54
CA ALA A 221 27.59 -3.94 12.27
C ALA A 221 27.53 -2.52 11.69
N SER A 222 28.33 -1.60 12.23
CA SER A 222 28.43 -0.22 11.72
C SER A 222 28.95 -0.18 10.27
N ILE A 223 29.94 -1.02 9.94
CA ILE A 223 30.50 -1.10 8.58
C ILE A 223 29.49 -1.73 7.60
N GLU A 224 28.82 -2.79 8.00
CA GLU A 224 27.79 -3.42 7.13
C GLU A 224 26.59 -2.51 6.92
N LEU A 225 26.15 -1.81 7.96
CA LEU A 225 25.06 -0.85 7.86
C LEU A 225 25.35 0.26 6.83
N ILE A 226 26.54 0.88 6.89
CA ILE A 226 26.88 1.96 5.94
C ILE A 226 26.96 1.45 4.49
N LYS A 227 27.30 0.18 4.26
CA LYS A 227 27.31 -0.38 2.90
C LYS A 227 25.89 -0.43 2.31
N GLN A 228 24.88 -0.68 3.12
CA GLN A 228 23.46 -0.81 2.73
C GLN A 228 22.77 0.55 2.52
N LEU A 229 23.25 1.62 3.15
CA LEU A 229 22.68 2.96 2.99
C LEU A 229 22.85 3.47 1.55
N LYS A 230 21.92 4.32 1.09
CA LYS A 230 22.02 5.02 -0.21
C LYS A 230 22.98 6.21 -0.13
N ALA A 231 23.52 6.64 -1.26
CA ALA A 231 24.51 7.73 -1.32
C ALA A 231 24.09 9.02 -0.59
N ASN A 232 22.80 9.36 -0.66
CA ASN A 232 22.22 10.55 -0.07
C ASN A 232 21.69 10.35 1.36
N ASP A 233 21.77 9.15 1.94
CA ASP A 233 21.39 8.93 3.34
C ASP A 233 22.48 9.51 4.25
N ASN A 234 22.07 10.17 5.33
CA ASN A 234 22.99 10.67 6.34
C ASN A 234 23.26 9.58 7.38
N PHE A 235 24.51 9.45 7.77
CA PHE A 235 24.95 8.50 8.78
C PHE A 235 25.92 9.13 9.76
N GLY A 236 25.69 8.89 11.06
CA GLY A 236 26.55 9.33 12.14
C GLY A 236 26.78 8.24 13.17
N ILE A 237 27.91 8.30 13.88
CA ILE A 237 28.23 7.38 14.99
C ILE A 237 28.65 8.18 16.21
N ILE A 238 28.00 7.90 17.34
CA ILE A 238 28.35 8.40 18.65
C ILE A 238 28.70 7.19 19.52
N ALA A 239 29.92 7.13 20.02
CA ALA A 239 30.24 6.18 21.07
C ALA A 239 30.08 6.85 22.44
N PHE A 240 29.82 6.09 23.49
CA PHE A 240 29.71 6.64 24.82
C PHE A 240 30.25 5.70 25.90
N ASP A 241 30.72 6.33 26.95
CA ASP A 241 30.98 5.77 28.27
C ASP A 241 30.19 6.56 29.33
N THR A 242 30.80 7.40 30.11
CA THR A 242 30.15 8.40 30.98
C THR A 242 29.91 9.73 30.23
N ALA A 243 30.47 9.87 29.04
CA ALA A 243 30.36 11.02 28.17
C ALA A 243 30.19 10.61 26.70
N PRO A 244 29.57 11.44 25.85
CA PRO A 244 29.44 11.16 24.42
C PRO A 244 30.72 11.50 23.66
N HIS A 245 31.13 10.61 22.77
CA HIS A 245 32.25 10.78 21.84
C HIS A 245 31.75 10.66 20.41
N THR A 246 31.70 11.77 19.66
CA THR A 246 31.32 11.74 18.25
C THR A 246 32.44 11.10 17.43
N ILE A 247 32.24 9.88 17.00
CA ILE A 247 33.17 9.14 16.14
C ILE A 247 33.02 9.58 14.69
N VAL A 248 31.78 9.69 14.21
CA VAL A 248 31.45 10.17 12.87
C VAL A 248 30.27 11.13 12.99
N GLU A 249 30.45 12.37 12.54
CA GLU A 249 29.36 13.34 12.49
C GLU A 249 28.30 12.90 11.47
N LEU A 250 27.06 13.31 11.72
CA LEU A 250 25.93 13.01 10.84
C LEU A 250 26.05 13.76 9.50
N LYS A 251 26.61 13.10 8.49
CA LYS A 251 26.83 13.60 7.13
C LYS A 251 26.37 12.57 6.10
N SER A 252 26.39 12.93 4.81
CA SER A 252 26.04 11.99 3.76
C SER A 252 26.93 10.74 3.80
N LYS A 253 26.39 9.59 3.37
CA LYS A 253 27.15 8.34 3.29
C LYS A 253 28.45 8.51 2.53
N GLU A 254 28.45 9.25 1.43
CA GLU A 254 29.63 9.44 0.60
C GLU A 254 30.74 10.21 1.34
N ASP A 255 30.38 11.19 2.18
CA ASP A 255 31.34 11.95 2.98
C ASP A 255 31.97 11.12 4.09
N VAL A 256 31.21 10.23 4.72
CA VAL A 256 31.67 9.43 5.87
C VAL A 256 32.33 8.11 5.50
N LYS A 257 32.03 7.57 4.32
CA LYS A 257 32.52 6.25 3.88
C LYS A 257 34.04 6.08 3.93
N LYS A 258 34.77 7.13 3.61
CA LYS A 258 36.25 7.07 3.56
C LYS A 258 36.90 7.07 4.95
N GLU A 259 36.28 7.67 5.95
CA GLU A 259 36.86 7.85 7.29
C GLU A 259 36.32 6.82 8.32
N ILE A 260 35.16 6.20 8.09
CA ILE A 260 34.50 5.37 9.08
C ILE A 260 35.32 4.16 9.53
N ILE A 261 35.98 3.46 8.60
CA ILE A 261 36.77 2.28 8.92
C ILE A 261 37.96 2.67 9.83
N ARG A 262 38.66 3.75 9.49
CA ARG A 262 39.80 4.26 10.31
C ARG A 262 39.31 4.69 11.70
N LYS A 263 38.23 5.44 11.79
CA LYS A 263 37.70 5.93 13.08
C LYS A 263 37.18 4.80 13.96
N LEU A 264 36.48 3.82 13.38
CA LEU A 264 36.00 2.65 14.11
C LEU A 264 37.14 1.71 14.58
N SER A 265 38.24 1.63 13.82
CA SER A 265 39.41 0.84 14.26
C SER A 265 40.00 1.36 15.57
N MET A 266 39.98 2.68 15.77
CA MET A 266 40.51 3.34 16.98
C MET A 266 39.54 3.28 18.18
N LEU A 267 38.28 2.88 17.98
CA LEU A 267 37.32 2.79 19.07
C LEU A 267 37.65 1.62 19.97
N ASN A 268 37.91 1.85 21.25
CA ASN A 268 38.18 0.83 22.25
C ASN A 268 37.16 0.91 23.37
N ALA A 269 36.88 -0.26 23.96
CA ALA A 269 35.99 -0.38 25.12
C ALA A 269 36.75 0.07 26.38
N ASP A 270 36.20 1.07 27.07
CA ASP A 270 36.74 1.61 28.33
C ASP A 270 35.68 2.49 29.01
N GLY A 271 35.80 2.68 30.33
CA GLY A 271 34.98 3.60 31.11
C GLY A 271 33.66 3.00 31.65
N GLY A 272 32.79 3.87 32.15
CA GLY A 272 31.47 3.52 32.69
C GLY A 272 30.37 3.61 31.65
N THR A 273 29.09 3.73 32.12
CA THR A 273 27.92 3.76 31.23
C THR A 273 26.97 4.86 31.63
N ASP A 274 26.77 5.87 30.77
CA ASP A 274 25.69 6.83 30.87
C ASP A 274 25.07 7.14 29.50
N ILE A 275 23.86 6.63 29.28
CA ILE A 275 23.16 6.71 28.01
C ILE A 275 22.65 8.15 27.73
N PHE A 276 22.27 8.90 28.76
CA PHE A 276 21.60 10.19 28.60
C PHE A 276 22.40 11.22 27.79
N PRO A 277 23.70 11.49 28.08
CA PRO A 277 24.49 12.44 27.30
C PRO A 277 24.64 12.04 25.82
N ALA A 278 24.71 10.72 25.53
CA ALA A 278 24.81 10.21 24.16
C ALA A 278 23.50 10.41 23.38
N MET A 279 22.36 10.19 24.01
CA MET A 279 21.06 10.49 23.40
C MET A 279 20.90 11.98 23.12
N ASP A 280 21.30 12.88 24.05
CA ASP A 280 21.23 14.32 23.82
C ASP A 280 22.16 14.76 22.66
N ALA A 281 23.33 14.17 22.54
CA ALA A 281 24.25 14.42 21.43
C ALA A 281 23.64 13.95 20.08
N ALA A 282 23.02 12.77 20.04
CA ALA A 282 22.32 12.28 18.86
C ALA A 282 21.13 13.18 18.47
N TYR A 283 20.34 13.60 19.45
CA TYR A 283 19.23 14.52 19.23
C TYR A 283 19.71 15.84 18.60
N ARG A 284 20.80 16.43 19.10
CA ARG A 284 21.34 17.68 18.54
C ARG A 284 21.81 17.54 17.09
N GLN A 285 22.38 16.40 16.72
CA GLN A 285 22.82 16.16 15.34
C GLN A 285 21.63 15.94 14.40
N ILE A 286 20.66 15.11 14.81
CA ILE A 286 19.61 14.64 13.91
C ILE A 286 18.48 15.66 13.72
N ARG A 287 18.16 16.48 14.74
CA ARG A 287 17.10 17.50 14.66
C ARG A 287 17.36 18.59 13.62
N GLN A 288 18.60 18.75 13.21
CA GLN A 288 19.00 19.75 12.20
C GLN A 288 18.85 19.23 10.77
N LYS A 289 18.51 17.96 10.60
CA LYS A 289 18.39 17.32 9.29
C LYS A 289 16.93 17.30 8.83
N ASN A 290 16.73 17.67 7.56
CA ASN A 290 15.43 17.59 6.90
C ASN A 290 15.34 16.30 6.10
N SER A 291 15.17 15.17 6.80
CA SER A 291 15.04 13.84 6.19
C SER A 291 13.62 13.33 6.34
N LYS A 292 13.18 12.43 5.43
CA LYS A 292 11.88 11.76 5.56
C LYS A 292 11.82 10.93 6.84
N VAL A 293 12.91 10.25 7.16
CA VAL A 293 13.07 9.42 8.37
C VAL A 293 14.24 9.92 9.17
N ASN A 294 14.00 10.18 10.44
CA ASN A 294 15.03 10.49 11.43
C ASN A 294 15.05 9.36 12.47
N HIS A 295 16.10 8.56 12.48
CA HIS A 295 16.16 7.36 13.29
C HIS A 295 17.47 7.27 14.08
N VAL A 296 17.36 6.75 15.32
CA VAL A 296 18.48 6.47 16.19
C VAL A 296 18.47 5.00 16.59
N ILE A 297 19.61 4.35 16.53
CA ILE A 297 19.79 3.00 17.07
C ILE A 297 20.76 3.08 18.24
N LEU A 298 20.31 2.69 19.42
CA LEU A 298 21.10 2.65 20.65
C LEU A 298 21.52 1.22 20.99
N LEU A 299 22.81 0.98 21.03
CA LEU A 299 23.44 -0.28 21.47
C LEU A 299 23.99 -0.12 22.88
N SER A 300 23.57 -0.97 23.81
CA SER A 300 24.18 -1.00 25.17
C SER A 300 24.10 -2.40 25.79
N ASP A 301 25.11 -2.73 26.59
CA ASP A 301 25.13 -3.96 27.40
C ASP A 301 25.16 -3.70 28.92
N GLY A 302 24.94 -2.45 29.33
CA GLY A 302 25.11 -2.02 30.71
C GLY A 302 23.94 -1.28 31.32
N ASN A 303 24.08 -0.99 32.61
CA ASN A 303 23.19 -0.16 33.39
C ASN A 303 23.66 1.28 33.39
N THR A 304 22.79 2.19 33.02
CA THR A 304 23.05 3.63 33.12
C THR A 304 22.86 4.13 34.56
N LYS A 305 23.64 5.13 34.94
CA LYS A 305 23.58 5.78 36.26
C LYS A 305 22.57 6.94 36.32
N SER A 306 22.07 7.42 35.18
CA SER A 306 21.21 8.60 35.13
C SER A 306 19.81 8.35 35.67
N ILE A 307 19.22 9.40 36.30
CA ILE A 307 17.90 9.37 36.93
C ILE A 307 16.80 9.25 35.87
N TYR A 308 15.82 8.38 36.07
CA TYR A 308 14.71 8.10 35.17
C TYR A 308 13.91 9.36 34.73
N TYR A 309 13.83 10.37 35.57
CA TYR A 309 13.17 11.65 35.25
C TYR A 309 13.78 12.37 34.05
N HIS A 310 15.10 12.36 33.92
CA HIS A 310 15.79 13.00 32.80
C HIS A 310 15.48 12.32 31.45
N TYR A 311 15.28 11.01 31.45
CA TYR A 311 14.90 10.25 30.24
C TYR A 311 13.50 10.60 29.73
N ASN A 312 12.51 10.83 30.61
CA ASN A 312 11.17 11.23 30.17
C ASN A 312 11.20 12.57 29.43
N LYS A 313 11.97 13.55 29.90
CA LYS A 313 12.14 14.83 29.21
C LYS A 313 12.85 14.64 27.84
N MET A 314 13.85 13.77 27.79
CA MET A 314 14.56 13.45 26.54
C MET A 314 13.65 12.73 25.55
N ILE A 315 12.91 11.73 25.98
CA ILE A 315 11.92 11.00 25.16
C ILE A 315 10.91 11.99 24.55
N SER A 316 10.37 12.93 25.34
CA SER A 316 9.46 13.96 24.83
C SER A 316 10.08 14.83 23.73
N LYS A 317 11.38 15.17 23.83
CA LYS A 317 12.09 15.90 22.77
C LYS A 317 12.17 15.09 21.48
N PHE A 318 12.46 13.77 21.55
CA PHE A 318 12.50 12.89 20.39
C PHE A 318 11.12 12.76 19.75
N GLN A 319 10.06 12.58 20.55
CA GLN A 319 8.68 12.52 20.06
C GLN A 319 8.26 13.80 19.32
N GLN A 320 8.51 14.98 19.91
CA GLN A 320 8.20 16.29 19.31
C GLN A 320 8.95 16.53 18.00
N ALA A 321 10.17 16.01 17.90
CA ALA A 321 11.00 16.11 16.69
C ALA A 321 10.76 14.98 15.68
N HIS A 322 9.79 14.10 15.92
CA HIS A 322 9.50 12.93 15.09
C HIS A 322 10.73 12.05 14.84
N ILE A 323 11.56 11.86 15.88
CA ILE A 323 12.74 11.02 15.83
C ILE A 323 12.43 9.71 16.53
N THR A 324 12.54 8.59 15.83
CA THR A 324 12.37 7.23 16.40
C THR A 324 13.68 6.73 16.99
N VAL A 325 13.61 5.98 18.09
CA VAL A 325 14.80 5.41 18.75
C VAL A 325 14.60 3.91 18.95
N SER A 326 15.33 3.09 18.20
CA SER A 326 15.42 1.66 18.48
C SER A 326 16.54 1.39 19.48
N THR A 327 16.31 0.41 20.35
CA THR A 327 17.29 0.04 21.39
C THR A 327 17.63 -1.45 21.31
N ILE A 328 18.92 -1.76 21.43
CA ILE A 328 19.45 -3.12 21.37
C ILE A 328 20.22 -3.41 22.65
N ALA A 329 19.66 -4.30 23.47
CA ALA A 329 20.27 -4.82 24.68
C ALA A 329 21.20 -5.99 24.35
N LEU A 330 22.49 -5.87 24.64
CA LEU A 330 23.50 -6.87 24.36
C LEU A 330 23.77 -7.75 25.60
N GLY A 331 23.17 -8.94 25.65
CA GLY A 331 23.30 -9.87 26.75
C GLY A 331 22.01 -10.12 27.53
N THR A 332 22.08 -10.99 28.55
CA THR A 332 20.91 -11.44 29.32
C THR A 332 20.91 -10.98 30.77
N TRP A 333 22.06 -10.63 31.30
CA TRP A 333 22.28 -10.32 32.73
C TRP A 333 22.88 -8.91 32.84
N LEU A 334 22.44 -8.10 33.76
CA LEU A 334 22.95 -6.75 34.07
C LEU A 334 22.57 -5.62 33.09
N VAL A 335 21.70 -5.85 32.12
CA VAL A 335 21.22 -4.76 31.24
C VAL A 335 19.93 -4.16 31.81
N ASN A 336 19.82 -2.82 31.82
CA ASN A 336 18.58 -2.17 32.19
C ASN A 336 17.55 -2.24 31.04
N THR A 337 17.02 -3.45 30.82
CA THR A 337 16.09 -3.74 29.71
C THR A 337 14.83 -2.89 29.80
N LYS A 338 14.32 -2.61 31.02
CA LYS A 338 13.13 -1.80 31.20
C LYS A 338 13.29 -0.37 30.69
N LEU A 339 14.44 0.25 30.95
CA LEU A 339 14.72 1.60 30.42
C LEU A 339 14.84 1.59 28.90
N LEU A 340 15.57 0.63 28.34
CA LEU A 340 15.73 0.49 26.87
C LEU A 340 14.41 0.23 26.17
N GLU A 341 13.58 -0.65 26.74
CA GLU A 341 12.23 -0.94 26.23
C GLU A 341 11.34 0.32 26.28
N ASP A 342 11.35 1.06 27.39
CA ASP A 342 10.58 2.30 27.56
C ASP A 342 11.00 3.39 26.55
N ILE A 343 12.31 3.56 26.33
CA ILE A 343 12.82 4.49 25.32
C ILE A 343 12.29 4.11 23.94
N ALA A 344 12.49 2.85 23.53
CA ALA A 344 12.05 2.38 22.22
C ALA A 344 10.53 2.55 22.04
N LYS A 345 9.73 2.01 22.95
CA LYS A 345 8.27 2.05 22.88
C LYS A 345 7.73 3.48 22.83
N LYS A 346 8.19 4.37 23.70
CA LYS A 346 7.70 5.76 23.77
C LYS A 346 8.11 6.59 22.57
N THR A 347 9.26 6.31 21.93
CA THR A 347 9.72 6.99 20.71
C THR A 347 9.28 6.30 19.43
N LYS A 348 8.40 5.29 19.50
CA LYS A 348 7.92 4.48 18.37
C LYS A 348 9.06 3.73 17.64
N GLY A 349 10.14 3.40 18.34
CA GLY A 349 11.21 2.51 17.89
C GLY A 349 10.97 1.05 18.26
N GLN A 350 11.95 0.19 17.98
CA GLN A 350 11.91 -1.23 18.30
C GLN A 350 12.86 -1.56 19.45
N PHE A 351 12.45 -2.45 20.35
CA PHE A 351 13.32 -2.99 21.38
C PHE A 351 13.77 -4.40 20.98
N TYR A 352 15.07 -4.64 21.06
CA TYR A 352 15.65 -5.96 20.81
C TYR A 352 16.55 -6.35 21.97
N GLN A 353 16.46 -7.62 22.38
CA GLN A 353 17.39 -8.22 23.31
C GLN A 353 18.08 -9.40 22.61
N ILE A 354 19.39 -9.37 22.52
CA ILE A 354 20.17 -10.39 21.83
C ILE A 354 21.21 -11.02 22.75
N SER A 355 21.21 -12.33 22.80
CA SER A 355 22.25 -13.15 23.44
C SER A 355 23.36 -13.56 22.46
N ASP A 356 22.99 -13.80 21.20
CA ASP A 356 23.91 -14.14 20.12
C ASP A 356 24.35 -12.91 19.34
N ILE A 357 25.50 -12.36 19.69
CA ILE A 357 26.07 -11.14 19.12
C ILE A 357 26.38 -11.26 17.62
N ILE A 358 26.47 -12.46 17.06
CA ILE A 358 26.74 -12.69 15.63
C ILE A 358 25.57 -12.14 14.78
N ARG A 359 24.37 -12.10 15.34
CA ARG A 359 23.16 -11.60 14.66
C ARG A 359 23.06 -10.08 14.59
N LEU A 360 23.91 -9.36 15.35
CA LEU A 360 23.83 -7.89 15.47
C LEU A 360 23.87 -7.16 14.13
N PRO A 361 24.77 -7.46 13.17
CA PRO A 361 24.79 -6.75 11.89
C PRO A 361 23.48 -6.87 11.10
N ARG A 362 22.92 -8.09 11.04
CA ARG A 362 21.63 -8.32 10.35
C ARG A 362 20.47 -7.60 11.03
N LEU A 363 20.49 -7.55 12.35
CA LEU A 363 19.43 -6.90 13.12
C LEU A 363 19.41 -5.39 12.88
N ILE A 364 20.58 -4.73 12.92
CA ILE A 364 20.70 -3.28 12.69
C ILE A 364 20.27 -2.90 11.26
N ILE A 365 20.66 -3.70 10.26
CA ILE A 365 20.21 -3.50 8.87
C ILE A 365 18.70 -3.62 8.78
N LYS A 366 18.13 -4.71 9.30
CA LYS A 366 16.67 -4.95 9.28
C LYS A 366 15.89 -3.83 9.97
N ASP A 367 16.39 -3.32 11.10
CA ASP A 367 15.76 -2.22 11.82
C ASP A 367 15.77 -0.93 10.98
N SER A 368 16.91 -0.57 10.38
CA SER A 368 17.00 0.61 9.52
C SER A 368 16.10 0.52 8.27
N GLU A 369 16.02 -0.64 7.64
CA GLU A 369 15.13 -0.90 6.49
C GLU A 369 13.67 -0.80 6.90
N PHE A 370 13.31 -1.32 8.08
CA PHE A 370 11.95 -1.23 8.62
C PHE A 370 11.49 0.22 8.74
N PHE A 371 12.29 1.12 9.36
CA PHE A 371 11.91 2.51 9.53
C PHE A 371 11.89 3.29 8.22
N VAL A 372 12.75 2.97 7.28
CA VAL A 372 12.69 3.55 5.94
C VAL A 372 11.41 3.13 5.20
N SER A 373 11.03 1.87 5.29
CA SER A 373 9.81 1.38 4.63
C SER A 373 8.52 1.95 5.25
N GLN A 374 8.51 2.21 6.55
CA GLN A 374 7.36 2.83 7.24
C GLN A 374 7.05 4.27 6.80
N SER A 375 7.99 4.97 6.14
CA SER A 375 7.73 6.34 5.64
C SER A 375 6.71 6.38 4.50
N ASP A 376 6.42 5.24 3.90
CA ASP A 376 5.67 5.11 2.64
C ASP A 376 4.33 4.37 2.82
N PHE A 377 4.08 3.82 4.02
CA PHE A 377 2.82 3.17 4.40
C PHE A 377 2.56 3.31 5.90
N HIS A 378 1.28 3.21 6.29
CA HIS A 378 0.86 3.16 7.69
C HIS A 378 0.57 1.72 8.11
N GLU A 379 1.18 1.25 9.20
CA GLU A 379 0.84 -0.01 9.87
C GLU A 379 0.16 0.30 11.20
N GLU A 380 -1.16 0.50 11.15
CA GLU A 380 -2.03 0.74 12.29
C GLU A 380 -3.38 0.09 12.04
N HIS A 381 -4.03 -0.41 13.09
CA HIS A 381 -5.35 -1.00 12.99
C HIS A 381 -6.42 0.08 12.78
N PHE A 382 -7.15 -0.01 11.67
CA PHE A 382 -8.27 0.89 11.39
C PHE A 382 -9.41 0.15 10.70
N TYR A 383 -10.60 0.74 10.74
CA TYR A 383 -11.78 0.25 10.05
C TYR A 383 -12.03 1.13 8.82
N PRO A 384 -12.01 0.57 7.61
CA PRO A 384 -12.41 1.32 6.43
C PRO A 384 -13.86 1.80 6.55
N SER A 385 -14.12 3.00 6.09
CA SER A 385 -15.46 3.60 6.06
C SER A 385 -15.90 3.90 4.63
N ILE A 386 -17.21 3.82 4.39
CA ILE A 386 -17.79 4.19 3.12
C ILE A 386 -17.76 5.71 2.99
N ASN A 387 -17.17 6.18 1.90
CA ASN A 387 -17.13 7.60 1.55
C ASN A 387 -18.23 7.96 0.54
N GLN A 388 -18.45 7.08 -0.43
CA GLN A 388 -19.48 7.27 -1.45
C GLN A 388 -20.06 5.94 -1.93
N LYS A 389 -21.25 5.98 -2.56
CA LYS A 389 -21.83 4.81 -3.21
C LYS A 389 -21.03 4.42 -4.45
N SER A 390 -20.81 3.12 -4.66
CA SER A 390 -20.14 2.57 -5.83
C SER A 390 -20.76 1.24 -6.22
N GLN A 391 -20.76 0.91 -7.50
CA GLN A 391 -21.19 -0.42 -7.98
C GLN A 391 -20.37 -1.55 -7.37
N ILE A 392 -19.08 -1.29 -7.07
CA ILE A 392 -18.17 -2.25 -6.43
C ILE A 392 -18.68 -2.68 -5.05
N LEU A 393 -19.45 -1.85 -4.35
CA LEU A 393 -19.94 -2.11 -3.01
C LEU A 393 -21.41 -2.57 -2.96
N ASN A 394 -22.04 -2.85 -4.09
CA ASN A 394 -23.45 -3.26 -4.15
C ASN A 394 -23.71 -4.53 -3.31
N GLY A 395 -24.70 -4.43 -2.39
CA GLY A 395 -25.04 -5.50 -1.46
C GLY A 395 -23.95 -5.81 -0.41
N ILE A 396 -23.05 -4.84 -0.14
CA ILE A 396 -22.06 -4.87 0.91
C ILE A 396 -22.23 -3.68 1.87
N TYR A 397 -22.97 -2.64 1.49
CA TYR A 397 -23.14 -1.39 2.25
C TYR A 397 -23.63 -1.58 3.70
N ASP A 398 -24.48 -2.58 3.94
CA ASP A 398 -25.06 -2.84 5.26
C ASP A 398 -24.14 -3.69 6.15
N LYS A 399 -22.95 -4.02 5.68
CA LYS A 399 -22.00 -4.85 6.41
C LYS A 399 -20.87 -4.02 6.95
N GLN A 400 -20.50 -4.26 8.19
CA GLN A 400 -19.30 -3.66 8.77
C GLN A 400 -18.06 -4.27 8.11
N PHE A 401 -17.18 -3.43 7.59
CA PHE A 401 -15.90 -3.88 7.05
C PHE A 401 -14.99 -4.36 8.19
N PRO A 402 -14.28 -5.48 7.99
CA PRO A 402 -13.27 -5.88 8.95
C PRO A 402 -12.13 -4.86 9.03
N PRO A 403 -11.40 -4.79 10.16
CA PRO A 403 -10.25 -3.91 10.26
C PRO A 403 -9.13 -4.35 9.31
N LEU A 404 -8.42 -3.37 8.80
CA LEU A 404 -7.13 -3.51 8.15
C LEU A 404 -6.02 -3.19 9.15
N LYS A 405 -4.82 -3.76 8.92
CA LYS A 405 -3.63 -3.56 9.76
C LYS A 405 -2.63 -2.58 9.14
N GLY A 406 -2.90 -2.12 7.94
CA GLY A 406 -2.05 -1.17 7.25
C GLY A 406 -2.55 -0.84 5.84
N HIS A 407 -2.00 0.24 5.30
CA HIS A 407 -2.24 0.69 3.93
C HIS A 407 -1.07 1.50 3.40
N THR A 408 -0.92 1.53 2.08
CA THR A 408 -0.02 2.44 1.37
C THR A 408 -0.65 3.83 1.35
N ILE A 409 0.12 4.86 1.68
CA ILE A 409 -0.36 6.24 1.67
C ILE A 409 -0.60 6.66 0.22
N THR A 410 -1.82 7.09 -0.08
CA THR A 410 -2.23 7.52 -1.41
C THR A 410 -3.04 8.81 -1.36
N GLU A 411 -3.03 9.56 -2.45
CA GLU A 411 -3.84 10.76 -2.65
C GLU A 411 -4.72 10.58 -3.90
N ALA A 412 -6.02 10.79 -3.77
CA ALA A 412 -6.93 10.71 -4.90
C ALA A 412 -6.61 11.78 -5.94
N LYS A 413 -6.64 11.42 -7.21
CA LYS A 413 -6.59 12.39 -8.31
C LYS A 413 -7.94 13.10 -8.48
N GLU A 414 -7.98 14.11 -9.33
CA GLU A 414 -9.24 14.79 -9.69
C GLU A 414 -10.18 13.86 -10.47
N ASN A 415 -11.49 13.99 -10.26
CA ASN A 415 -12.54 13.23 -10.94
C ASN A 415 -12.44 11.69 -10.74
N VAL A 416 -12.03 11.25 -9.57
CA VAL A 416 -11.92 9.85 -9.17
C VAL A 416 -13.03 9.47 -8.20
N GLU A 417 -13.58 8.26 -8.34
CA GLU A 417 -14.44 7.68 -7.32
C GLU A 417 -13.59 7.08 -6.20
N VAL A 418 -13.94 7.40 -4.95
CA VAL A 418 -13.27 6.89 -3.75
C VAL A 418 -14.30 6.24 -2.83
N PRO A 419 -14.71 4.98 -3.11
CA PRO A 419 -15.74 4.30 -2.34
C PRO A 419 -15.39 4.05 -0.87
N LEU A 420 -14.12 3.71 -0.58
CA LEU A 420 -13.65 3.43 0.77
C LEU A 420 -12.47 4.33 1.15
N ILE A 421 -12.54 4.84 2.37
CA ILE A 421 -11.48 5.66 2.97
C ILE A 421 -11.10 5.14 4.37
N THR A 422 -9.91 5.53 4.82
CA THR A 422 -9.58 5.50 6.24
C THR A 422 -9.68 6.90 6.84
N ASN A 423 -9.84 6.96 8.17
CA ASN A 423 -9.71 8.19 8.93
C ASN A 423 -8.75 7.93 10.10
N ILE A 424 -7.47 8.21 9.87
CA ILE A 424 -6.42 8.04 10.88
C ILE A 424 -5.89 9.43 11.25
N MET A 425 -6.00 9.79 12.53
CA MET A 425 -5.54 11.08 13.07
C MET A 425 -6.08 12.31 12.30
N GLY A 426 -7.33 12.23 11.79
CA GLY A 426 -7.96 13.33 11.05
C GLY A 426 -7.55 13.46 9.58
N LYS A 427 -6.74 12.53 9.06
CA LYS A 427 -6.44 12.41 7.64
C LYS A 427 -7.29 11.30 7.03
N THR A 428 -7.84 11.58 5.85
CA THR A 428 -8.63 10.63 5.08
C THR A 428 -7.81 10.17 3.87
N ASP A 429 -7.34 8.92 3.91
CA ASP A 429 -6.62 8.33 2.80
C ASP A 429 -7.54 7.39 2.01
N PRO A 430 -7.49 7.37 0.67
CA PRO A 430 -8.19 6.41 -0.15
C PRO A 430 -7.77 4.97 0.17
N ILE A 431 -8.74 4.08 0.41
CA ILE A 431 -8.51 2.63 0.54
C ILE A 431 -8.96 1.90 -0.71
N LEU A 432 -10.09 2.28 -1.27
CA LEU A 432 -10.55 1.83 -2.58
C LEU A 432 -10.81 3.07 -3.43
N ALA A 433 -10.20 3.12 -4.59
CA ALA A 433 -10.39 4.18 -5.57
C ALA A 433 -10.50 3.58 -6.98
N ASP A 434 -11.37 4.13 -7.79
CA ASP A 434 -11.60 3.66 -9.15
C ASP A 434 -11.92 4.82 -10.11
N TRP A 435 -11.60 4.62 -11.39
CA TRP A 435 -11.96 5.53 -12.46
C TRP A 435 -11.93 4.86 -13.84
N ARG A 436 -12.44 5.56 -14.83
CA ARG A 436 -12.23 5.24 -16.24
C ARG A 436 -10.99 5.96 -16.75
N TYR A 437 -10.09 5.21 -17.40
CA TYR A 437 -8.89 5.74 -18.05
C TYR A 437 -8.90 5.36 -19.53
N GLY A 438 -9.22 6.33 -20.39
CA GLY A 438 -9.50 6.07 -21.80
C GLY A 438 -10.71 5.15 -21.96
N LEU A 439 -10.54 4.04 -22.68
CA LEU A 439 -11.58 3.01 -22.86
C LEU A 439 -11.64 2.01 -21.70
N GLY A 440 -10.60 1.94 -20.87
CA GLY A 440 -10.49 0.96 -19.80
C GLY A 440 -10.89 1.50 -18.43
N LYS A 441 -10.83 0.60 -17.45
CA LYS A 441 -11.17 0.87 -16.06
C LYS A 441 -10.05 0.46 -15.15
N VAL A 442 -9.75 1.28 -14.15
CA VAL A 442 -8.65 1.05 -13.22
C VAL A 442 -9.14 1.14 -11.78
N VAL A 443 -8.76 0.18 -10.98
CA VAL A 443 -9.05 0.13 -9.54
C VAL A 443 -7.76 0.05 -8.74
N VAL A 444 -7.68 0.82 -7.67
CA VAL A 444 -6.62 0.69 -6.66
C VAL A 444 -7.25 0.32 -5.32
N TYR A 445 -6.70 -0.72 -4.72
CA TYR A 445 -6.93 -1.05 -3.31
C TYR A 445 -5.63 -0.78 -2.55
N ALA A 446 -5.63 0.28 -1.75
CA ALA A 446 -4.42 0.80 -1.10
C ALA A 446 -3.89 -0.08 0.04
N SER A 447 -4.52 -1.20 0.32
CA SER A 447 -4.03 -2.24 1.23
C SER A 447 -3.62 -3.50 0.46
N ASP A 448 -3.15 -4.53 1.16
CA ASP A 448 -2.84 -5.81 0.53
C ASP A 448 -4.09 -6.71 0.42
N ALA A 449 -4.03 -7.72 -0.42
CA ALA A 449 -5.01 -8.80 -0.50
C ALA A 449 -4.50 -10.08 0.21
N ASN A 450 -3.51 -9.94 1.09
CA ASN A 450 -2.80 -11.01 1.78
C ASN A 450 -2.98 -10.94 3.30
N ALA A 451 -2.29 -11.82 4.03
CA ALA A 451 -2.46 -11.94 5.47
C ALA A 451 -1.76 -10.84 6.29
N ARG A 452 -0.86 -10.03 5.70
CA ARG A 452 -0.12 -9.01 6.44
C ARG A 452 -1.05 -7.92 6.96
N TRP A 453 -1.76 -7.25 6.07
CA TRP A 453 -2.67 -6.16 6.42
C TRP A 453 -4.15 -6.55 6.40
N SER A 454 -4.52 -7.49 5.50
CA SER A 454 -5.92 -7.90 5.27
C SER A 454 -6.29 -9.23 5.93
N SER A 455 -5.59 -9.67 7.00
CA SER A 455 -5.84 -10.97 7.64
C SER A 455 -7.28 -11.18 8.13
N LYS A 456 -7.99 -10.12 8.50
CA LYS A 456 -9.41 -10.20 8.88
C LYS A 456 -10.35 -10.18 7.67
N TRP A 457 -9.95 -9.54 6.58
CA TRP A 457 -10.67 -9.51 5.31
C TRP A 457 -10.71 -10.88 4.64
N ILE A 458 -9.58 -11.60 4.63
CA ILE A 458 -9.48 -12.95 4.06
C ILE A 458 -10.53 -13.92 4.65
N ASN A 459 -10.85 -13.76 5.93
CA ASN A 459 -11.82 -14.58 6.65
C ASN A 459 -13.23 -13.94 6.70
N TRP A 460 -13.45 -12.84 6.01
CA TRP A 460 -14.74 -12.17 5.97
C TRP A 460 -15.68 -12.84 4.95
N ALA A 461 -16.92 -13.10 5.34
CA ALA A 461 -17.89 -13.78 4.49
C ALA A 461 -18.16 -13.08 3.15
N MET A 462 -17.90 -11.76 3.04
CA MET A 462 -18.06 -11.00 1.81
C MET A 462 -16.77 -10.85 0.99
N PHE A 463 -15.65 -11.47 1.39
CA PHE A 463 -14.37 -11.34 0.72
C PHE A 463 -14.43 -11.70 -0.77
N ASN A 464 -14.99 -12.87 -1.08
CA ASN A 464 -15.14 -13.33 -2.47
C ASN A 464 -16.08 -12.41 -3.27
N LYS A 465 -17.19 -11.98 -2.65
CA LYS A 465 -18.13 -11.07 -3.29
C LYS A 465 -17.49 -9.73 -3.59
N PHE A 466 -16.80 -9.14 -2.62
CA PHE A 466 -16.09 -7.86 -2.78
C PHE A 466 -15.11 -7.93 -3.94
N TRP A 467 -14.21 -8.91 -3.96
CA TRP A 467 -13.20 -9.03 -5.00
C TRP A 467 -13.77 -9.40 -6.37
N SER A 468 -14.81 -10.25 -6.41
CA SER A 468 -15.53 -10.52 -7.66
C SER A 468 -16.14 -9.23 -8.24
N GLN A 469 -16.68 -8.35 -7.39
CA GLN A 469 -17.24 -7.07 -7.84
C GLN A 469 -16.15 -6.10 -8.31
N VAL A 470 -15.00 -6.00 -7.60
CA VAL A 470 -13.83 -5.21 -8.02
C VAL A 470 -13.38 -5.64 -9.42
N VAL A 471 -13.19 -6.94 -9.61
CA VAL A 471 -12.70 -7.48 -10.89
C VAL A 471 -13.71 -7.31 -12.01
N ARG A 472 -14.99 -7.66 -11.78
CA ARG A 472 -16.05 -7.48 -12.79
C ARG A 472 -16.23 -6.02 -13.19
N TRP A 473 -16.15 -5.09 -12.24
CA TRP A 473 -16.22 -3.67 -12.53
C TRP A 473 -15.04 -3.21 -13.41
N SER A 474 -13.84 -3.75 -13.19
CA SER A 474 -12.64 -3.38 -13.97
C SER A 474 -12.65 -3.93 -15.39
N MET A 475 -13.42 -4.98 -15.68
CA MET A 475 -13.46 -5.60 -17.02
C MET A 475 -13.98 -4.65 -18.09
N ARG A 476 -13.68 -4.98 -19.33
CA ARG A 476 -14.20 -4.24 -20.51
C ARG A 476 -15.72 -4.19 -20.48
N ASP A 477 -16.25 -3.04 -20.81
CA ASP A 477 -17.66 -2.95 -21.21
C ASP A 477 -17.78 -3.66 -22.57
N ILE A 478 -18.42 -4.81 -22.60
CA ILE A 478 -18.67 -5.60 -23.82
C ILE A 478 -19.94 -5.09 -24.49
#